data_b335ca82ca50db049b579b00b5db174f
#
_entry.id   b335ca82ca50db049b579b00b5db174f
#
_cell.length_a   1.000
_cell.length_b   1.000
_cell.length_c   1.000
_cell.angle_alpha   90.00
_cell.angle_beta   90.00
_cell.angle_gamma   90.00
#
_symmetry.space_group_name_H-M   'P 1'
#
loop_
_entity.id
_entity.type
_entity.pdbx_description
1 polymer ?
#
loop_
_entity_poly.entity_id
_entity_poly.type
_entity_poly.pdbx_seq_one_letter_code
_entity_poly.pdbx_strand_id
1 'polypeptide(L)'
;MSDIIHLLPDSVANQIAAGEVIQRPASVIKELVENAIDAEAQNIHVLVTDAGKTCIQIIDDGKGMSETDARLSFERHATSKIREAADLFALRTMGFRGEALASIAAVAQVELKTRLESEELGTKLVIAGSKVESQEAVSCSKGSNFSVKNLFFNVPARRKFLKANSTELSNILAEFERIALVHPEVAFSLYSNDSELFNLPV
;
A
#
# COMPACT_ATOMS: atom_id res chain seq x y z
N MET A 1 -10.59 -16.61 -41.67
CA MET A 1 -9.48 -16.36 -40.70
C MET A 1 -10.14 -15.96 -39.39
N SER A 2 -9.85 -16.63 -38.29
CA SER A 2 -10.37 -16.22 -36.96
C SER A 2 -9.57 -15.01 -36.47
N ASP A 3 -10.26 -14.06 -35.85
CA ASP A 3 -9.63 -12.91 -35.23
C ASP A 3 -8.67 -13.39 -34.12
N ILE A 4 -7.44 -12.84 -34.14
CA ILE A 4 -6.36 -13.23 -33.21
C ILE A 4 -6.22 -12.26 -32.03
N ILE A 5 -6.82 -11.06 -32.13
CA ILE A 5 -6.82 -10.05 -31.06
C ILE A 5 -8.09 -10.23 -30.22
N HIS A 6 -7.92 -10.33 -28.91
CA HIS A 6 -9.04 -10.43 -27.97
C HIS A 6 -8.77 -9.55 -26.74
N LEU A 7 -9.86 -9.15 -26.07
CA LEU A 7 -9.79 -8.39 -24.82
C LEU A 7 -9.30 -9.30 -23.69
N LEU A 8 -8.34 -8.82 -22.91
CA LEU A 8 -7.87 -9.56 -21.73
C LEU A 8 -8.93 -9.49 -20.60
N PRO A 9 -9.07 -10.56 -19.81
CA PRO A 9 -9.82 -10.49 -18.56
C PRO A 9 -9.25 -9.41 -17.64
N ASP A 10 -10.11 -8.71 -16.89
CA ASP A 10 -9.73 -7.61 -15.98
C ASP A 10 -8.65 -8.02 -14.98
N SER A 11 -8.72 -9.24 -14.45
CA SER A 11 -7.71 -9.78 -13.53
C SER A 11 -6.31 -9.84 -14.13
N VAL A 12 -6.21 -10.20 -15.43
CA VAL A 12 -4.92 -10.26 -16.13
C VAL A 12 -4.44 -8.84 -16.46
N ALA A 13 -5.34 -7.97 -16.94
CA ALA A 13 -5.04 -6.58 -17.22
C ALA A 13 -4.53 -5.86 -15.97
N ASN A 14 -5.18 -6.08 -14.80
CA ASN A 14 -4.76 -5.52 -13.53
C ASN A 14 -3.38 -6.03 -13.08
N GLN A 15 -3.07 -7.32 -13.27
CA GLN A 15 -1.74 -7.87 -12.95
C GLN A 15 -0.64 -7.30 -13.84
N ILE A 16 -0.92 -7.03 -15.12
CA ILE A 16 0.04 -6.40 -16.05
C ILE A 16 0.30 -4.96 -15.60
N ALA A 17 -0.75 -4.17 -15.39
CA ALA A 17 -0.64 -2.78 -14.97
C ALA A 17 0.03 -2.65 -13.59
N ALA A 18 -0.30 -3.54 -12.64
CA ALA A 18 0.37 -3.59 -11.34
C ALA A 18 1.90 -3.75 -11.45
N GLY A 19 2.38 -4.30 -12.56
CA GLY A 19 3.82 -4.48 -12.78
C GLY A 19 4.60 -3.21 -13.06
N GLU A 20 3.93 -2.18 -13.48
CA GLU A 20 4.53 -0.86 -13.71
C GLU A 20 4.71 -0.11 -12.37
N VAL A 21 3.84 -0.36 -11.40
CA VAL A 21 3.83 0.30 -10.10
C VAL A 21 4.59 -0.52 -9.04
N ILE A 22 4.23 -1.78 -8.88
CA ILE A 22 4.76 -2.66 -7.84
C ILE A 22 5.74 -3.66 -8.45
N GLN A 23 7.01 -3.37 -8.37
CA GLN A 23 8.08 -4.23 -8.90
C GLN A 23 8.72 -5.13 -7.84
N ARG A 24 8.72 -4.69 -6.57
CA ARG A 24 9.37 -5.36 -5.43
C ARG A 24 8.77 -4.91 -4.10
N PRO A 25 9.14 -5.53 -2.96
CA PRO A 25 8.68 -5.11 -1.63
C PRO A 25 8.89 -3.62 -1.33
N ALA A 26 10.04 -3.05 -1.71
CA ALA A 26 10.33 -1.64 -1.52
C ALA A 26 9.32 -0.71 -2.22
N SER A 27 8.75 -1.12 -3.37
CA SER A 27 7.69 -0.34 -4.04
C SER A 27 6.43 -0.26 -3.18
N VAL A 28 6.06 -1.34 -2.49
CA VAL A 28 4.90 -1.35 -1.57
C VAL A 28 5.16 -0.41 -0.39
N ILE A 29 6.36 -0.47 0.21
CA ILE A 29 6.76 0.43 1.31
C ILE A 29 6.61 1.88 0.86
N LYS A 30 7.21 2.24 -0.28
CA LYS A 30 7.16 3.59 -0.83
C LYS A 30 5.70 4.08 -0.95
N GLU A 31 4.86 3.35 -1.67
CA GLU A 31 3.49 3.79 -1.93
C GLU A 31 2.64 3.91 -0.65
N LEU A 32 2.77 2.97 0.29
CA LEU A 32 1.96 3.00 1.51
C LEU A 32 2.44 4.06 2.51
N VAL A 33 3.75 4.27 2.65
CA VAL A 33 4.31 5.31 3.53
C VAL A 33 3.98 6.69 2.97
N GLU A 34 4.12 6.92 1.66
CA GLU A 34 3.71 8.16 1.02
C GLU A 34 2.20 8.43 1.21
N ASN A 35 1.36 7.40 1.13
CA ASN A 35 -0.07 7.54 1.41
C ASN A 35 -0.37 7.90 2.87
N ALA A 36 0.39 7.35 3.83
CA ALA A 36 0.26 7.69 5.25
C ALA A 36 0.63 9.17 5.51
N ILE A 37 1.70 9.66 4.89
CA ILE A 37 2.10 11.08 4.95
C ILE A 37 1.01 11.97 4.34
N ASP A 38 0.50 11.62 3.16
CA ASP A 38 -0.60 12.35 2.51
C ASP A 38 -1.90 12.32 3.35
N ALA A 39 -2.07 11.32 4.22
CA ALA A 39 -3.15 11.23 5.20
C ALA A 39 -2.85 12.02 6.50
N GLU A 40 -1.77 12.81 6.51
CA GLU A 40 -1.35 13.66 7.64
C GLU A 40 -1.02 12.84 8.91
N ALA A 41 -0.44 11.65 8.74
CA ALA A 41 0.05 10.84 9.85
C ALA A 41 1.20 11.54 10.57
N GLN A 42 1.22 11.42 11.91
CA GLN A 42 2.29 11.90 12.78
C GLN A 42 3.24 10.75 13.17
N ASN A 43 2.73 9.54 13.18
CA ASN A 43 3.46 8.33 13.53
C ASN A 43 3.22 7.25 12.48
N ILE A 44 4.31 6.71 11.91
CA ILE A 44 4.26 5.65 10.90
C ILE A 44 5.17 4.50 11.33
N HIS A 45 4.57 3.32 11.50
CA HIS A 45 5.27 2.09 11.86
C HIS A 45 5.30 1.13 10.68
N VAL A 46 6.51 0.73 10.29
CA VAL A 46 6.76 -0.22 9.20
C VAL A 46 7.25 -1.53 9.78
N LEU A 47 6.56 -2.62 9.52
CA LEU A 47 6.97 -3.96 9.94
C LEU A 47 7.09 -4.86 8.70
N VAL A 48 8.22 -5.54 8.55
CA VAL A 48 8.46 -6.44 7.44
C VAL A 48 8.90 -7.83 7.91
N THR A 49 8.34 -8.86 7.29
CA THR A 49 8.72 -10.26 7.51
C THR A 49 9.31 -10.81 6.23
N ASP A 50 10.47 -11.50 6.33
CA ASP A 50 11.21 -12.06 5.19
C ASP A 50 11.50 -11.01 4.10
N ALA A 51 11.94 -9.82 4.51
CA ALA A 51 12.21 -8.68 3.62
C ALA A 51 10.98 -8.30 2.76
N GLY A 52 9.78 -8.39 3.34
CA GLY A 52 8.53 -8.02 2.70
C GLY A 52 7.94 -9.07 1.75
N LYS A 53 8.54 -10.25 1.65
CA LYS A 53 8.01 -11.34 0.81
C LYS A 53 6.81 -12.03 1.46
N THR A 54 6.86 -12.22 2.78
CA THR A 54 5.81 -12.85 3.56
C THR A 54 4.78 -11.81 4.03
N CYS A 55 5.24 -10.71 4.64
CA CYS A 55 4.36 -9.66 5.10
C CYS A 55 5.06 -8.28 5.08
N ILE A 56 4.31 -7.28 4.66
CA ILE A 56 4.60 -5.86 4.85
C ILE A 56 3.40 -5.28 5.59
N GLN A 57 3.64 -4.68 6.76
CA GLN A 57 2.60 -4.00 7.51
C GLN A 57 2.99 -2.54 7.71
N ILE A 58 2.06 -1.65 7.41
CA ILE A 58 2.19 -0.21 7.63
C ILE A 58 1.05 0.23 8.53
N ILE A 59 1.39 0.83 9.65
CA ILE A 59 0.44 1.36 10.64
C ILE A 59 0.67 2.85 10.74
N ASP A 60 -0.38 3.63 10.54
CA ASP A 60 -0.37 5.08 10.65
C ASP A 60 -1.53 5.58 11.54
N ASP A 61 -1.35 6.77 12.10
CA ASP A 61 -2.33 7.50 12.90
C ASP A 61 -2.98 8.67 12.13
N GLY A 62 -2.93 8.62 10.80
CA GLY A 62 -3.48 9.63 9.91
C GLY A 62 -5.01 9.77 10.00
N LYS A 63 -5.61 10.38 8.98
CA LYS A 63 -7.06 10.66 8.94
C LYS A 63 -7.92 9.40 8.98
N GLY A 64 -7.40 8.26 8.50
CA GLY A 64 -8.19 7.06 8.26
C GLY A 64 -9.16 7.21 7.09
N MET A 65 -10.06 6.23 6.94
CA MET A 65 -11.05 6.19 5.88
C MET A 65 -12.40 5.73 6.41
N SER A 66 -13.48 6.23 5.80
CA SER A 66 -14.83 5.68 6.00
C SER A 66 -14.93 4.27 5.40
N GLU A 67 -15.99 3.54 5.74
CA GLU A 67 -16.26 2.22 5.17
C GLU A 67 -16.32 2.26 3.63
N THR A 68 -16.96 3.29 3.07
CA THR A 68 -17.08 3.47 1.62
C THR A 68 -15.74 3.83 0.98
N ASP A 69 -15.00 4.78 1.57
CA ASP A 69 -13.70 5.20 1.04
C ASP A 69 -12.68 4.07 1.11
N ALA A 70 -12.69 3.27 2.19
CA ALA A 70 -11.85 2.09 2.33
C ALA A 70 -12.05 1.11 1.16
N ARG A 71 -13.30 0.90 0.74
CA ARG A 71 -13.63 0.07 -0.41
C ARG A 71 -13.17 0.70 -1.73
N LEU A 72 -13.52 1.98 -1.93
CA LEU A 72 -13.21 2.71 -3.16
C LEU A 72 -11.72 2.92 -3.36
N SER A 73 -10.93 3.00 -2.29
CA SER A 73 -9.47 3.20 -2.38
C SER A 73 -8.73 2.10 -3.14
N PHE A 74 -9.35 0.92 -3.31
CA PHE A 74 -8.80 -0.19 -4.09
C PHE A 74 -9.32 -0.26 -5.53
N GLU A 75 -10.21 0.65 -5.91
CA GLU A 75 -10.63 0.79 -7.31
C GLU A 75 -9.59 1.59 -8.10
N ARG A 76 -9.41 1.25 -9.37
CA ARG A 76 -8.49 1.99 -10.24
C ARG A 76 -9.03 3.37 -10.52
N HIS A 77 -8.12 4.35 -10.57
CA HIS A 77 -8.45 5.76 -10.79
C HIS A 77 -9.31 6.41 -9.69
N ALA A 78 -9.46 5.74 -8.54
CA ALA A 78 -10.10 6.33 -7.36
C ALA A 78 -9.05 7.08 -6.53
N THR A 79 -9.23 8.38 -6.37
CA THR A 79 -8.34 9.25 -5.61
C THR A 79 -9.11 10.37 -4.94
N SER A 80 -8.67 10.74 -3.74
CA SER A 80 -9.16 11.93 -3.03
C SER A 80 -8.36 13.20 -3.36
N LYS A 81 -7.28 13.07 -4.15
CA LYS A 81 -6.22 14.09 -4.27
C LYS A 81 -6.39 15.01 -5.47
N ILE A 82 -7.10 14.56 -6.50
CA ILE A 82 -7.42 15.35 -7.71
C ILE A 82 -8.87 15.09 -8.11
N ARG A 83 -9.53 16.09 -8.68
CA ARG A 83 -10.91 16.02 -9.18
C ARG A 83 -11.00 16.42 -10.65
N GLU A 84 -10.14 17.33 -11.09
CA GLU A 84 -10.11 17.85 -12.45
C GLU A 84 -8.69 17.99 -12.98
N ALA A 85 -8.56 18.15 -14.31
CA ALA A 85 -7.26 18.25 -14.97
C ALA A 85 -6.43 19.47 -14.48
N ALA A 86 -7.09 20.53 -14.02
CA ALA A 86 -6.42 21.72 -13.49
C ALA A 86 -5.64 21.40 -12.20
N ASP A 87 -6.10 20.45 -11.38
CA ASP A 87 -5.45 20.05 -10.14
C ASP A 87 -4.04 19.48 -10.38
N LEU A 88 -3.79 18.93 -11.58
CA LEU A 88 -2.48 18.38 -11.94
C LEU A 88 -1.36 19.42 -11.93
N PHE A 89 -1.69 20.71 -12.10
CA PHE A 89 -0.74 21.82 -12.07
C PHE A 89 -0.48 22.37 -10.66
N ALA A 90 -1.24 21.92 -9.66
CA ALA A 90 -1.18 22.38 -8.27
C ALA A 90 -1.02 21.25 -7.26
N LEU A 91 -0.44 20.13 -7.68
CA LEU A 91 -0.23 18.95 -6.82
C LEU A 91 0.63 19.30 -5.61
N ARG A 92 0.13 18.93 -4.42
CA ARG A 92 0.84 19.05 -3.14
C ARG A 92 0.99 17.71 -2.41
N THR A 93 0.54 16.61 -3.04
CA THR A 93 0.59 15.25 -2.50
C THR A 93 1.61 14.43 -3.25
N MET A 94 2.20 13.44 -2.59
CA MET A 94 3.19 12.55 -3.19
C MET A 94 2.54 11.61 -4.21
N GLY A 95 1.36 11.07 -3.90
CA GLY A 95 0.57 10.25 -4.82
C GLY A 95 -0.64 11.02 -5.36
N PHE A 96 -1.11 10.70 -6.57
CA PHE A 96 -2.30 11.33 -7.17
C PHE A 96 -3.06 10.45 -8.16
N ARG A 97 -2.46 9.36 -8.64
CA ARG A 97 -3.00 8.55 -9.75
C ARG A 97 -4.14 7.61 -9.36
N GLY A 98 -4.31 7.32 -8.05
CA GLY A 98 -5.32 6.36 -7.59
C GLY A 98 -5.10 4.94 -8.10
N GLU A 99 -3.85 4.51 -8.23
CA GLU A 99 -3.51 3.19 -8.78
C GLU A 99 -2.69 2.31 -7.83
N ALA A 100 -2.07 2.88 -6.80
CA ALA A 100 -1.14 2.17 -5.93
C ALA A 100 -1.82 1.02 -5.18
N LEU A 101 -2.91 1.29 -4.46
CA LEU A 101 -3.64 0.29 -3.68
C LEU A 101 -4.27 -0.78 -4.58
N ALA A 102 -4.87 -0.39 -5.71
CA ALA A 102 -5.40 -1.31 -6.71
C ALA A 102 -4.29 -2.24 -7.25
N SER A 103 -3.10 -1.70 -7.52
CA SER A 103 -1.94 -2.45 -7.99
C SER A 103 -1.41 -3.42 -6.94
N ILE A 104 -1.33 -3.01 -5.66
CA ILE A 104 -0.93 -3.89 -4.56
C ILE A 104 -1.94 -5.04 -4.41
N ALA A 105 -3.25 -4.74 -4.39
CA ALA A 105 -4.30 -5.73 -4.24
C ALA A 105 -4.37 -6.71 -5.42
N ALA A 106 -3.95 -6.29 -6.62
CA ALA A 106 -3.91 -7.18 -7.79
C ALA A 106 -2.85 -8.30 -7.67
N VAL A 107 -1.79 -8.08 -6.89
CA VAL A 107 -0.65 -9.01 -6.81
C VAL A 107 -0.35 -9.52 -5.40
N ALA A 108 -1.15 -9.15 -4.41
CA ALA A 108 -0.99 -9.54 -3.01
C ALA A 108 -2.34 -9.85 -2.35
N GLN A 109 -2.26 -10.38 -1.13
CA GLN A 109 -3.39 -10.47 -0.20
C GLN A 109 -3.28 -9.30 0.76
N VAL A 110 -4.30 -8.44 0.78
CA VAL A 110 -4.32 -7.20 1.57
C VAL A 110 -5.41 -7.26 2.63
N GLU A 111 -5.03 -6.97 3.86
CA GLU A 111 -5.95 -6.68 4.95
C GLU A 111 -5.75 -5.21 5.33
N LEU A 112 -6.82 -4.43 5.27
CA LEU A 112 -6.89 -3.05 5.74
C LEU A 112 -7.80 -2.98 6.95
N LYS A 113 -7.32 -2.34 8.03
CA LYS A 113 -8.16 -1.85 9.12
C LYS A 113 -8.00 -0.35 9.17
N THR A 114 -9.11 0.38 9.15
CA THR A 114 -9.07 1.84 9.16
C THR A 114 -10.27 2.42 9.88
N ARG A 115 -10.07 3.59 10.50
CA ARG A 115 -11.11 4.29 11.23
C ARG A 115 -10.90 5.81 11.17
N LEU A 116 -11.97 6.54 10.91
CA LEU A 116 -12.00 7.99 11.09
C LEU A 116 -12.04 8.33 12.58
N GLU A 117 -11.50 9.48 12.96
CA GLU A 117 -11.54 9.95 14.35
C GLU A 117 -12.97 10.16 14.87
N SER A 118 -13.90 10.55 14.00
CA SER A 118 -15.30 10.79 14.32
C SER A 118 -16.14 9.52 14.50
N GLU A 119 -15.59 8.34 14.20
CA GLU A 119 -16.32 7.06 14.25
C GLU A 119 -15.87 6.22 15.44
N GLU A 120 -16.81 5.51 16.07
CA GLU A 120 -16.52 4.60 17.19
C GLU A 120 -15.92 3.28 16.71
N LEU A 121 -16.41 2.77 15.57
CA LEU A 121 -15.94 1.55 14.93
C LEU A 121 -15.30 1.90 13.60
N GLY A 122 -14.24 1.18 13.28
CA GLY A 122 -13.63 1.21 11.96
C GLY A 122 -14.15 0.08 11.08
N THR A 123 -13.55 -0.02 9.91
CA THR A 123 -13.81 -1.11 8.97
C THR A 123 -12.57 -1.96 8.75
N LYS A 124 -12.77 -3.27 8.63
CA LYS A 124 -11.78 -4.22 8.16
C LYS A 124 -12.18 -4.72 6.79
N LEU A 125 -11.28 -4.59 5.84
CA LEU A 125 -11.45 -5.01 4.45
C LEU A 125 -10.37 -6.02 4.09
N VAL A 126 -10.75 -7.15 3.50
CA VAL A 126 -9.83 -8.17 3.00
C VAL A 126 -9.99 -8.31 1.50
N ILE A 127 -8.88 -8.21 0.79
CA ILE A 127 -8.82 -8.27 -0.68
C ILE A 127 -7.70 -9.20 -1.11
N ALA A 128 -7.95 -10.05 -2.08
CA ALA A 128 -6.92 -10.89 -2.70
C ALA A 128 -7.10 -10.93 -4.23
N GLY A 129 -6.01 -10.63 -4.97
CA GLY A 129 -6.04 -10.65 -6.43
C GLY A 129 -7.13 -9.76 -7.04
N SER A 130 -7.30 -8.55 -6.53
CA SER A 130 -8.34 -7.56 -6.89
C SER A 130 -9.78 -7.98 -6.55
N LYS A 131 -9.98 -9.01 -5.74
CA LYS A 131 -11.33 -9.43 -5.31
C LYS A 131 -11.49 -9.18 -3.82
N VAL A 132 -12.56 -8.48 -3.46
CA VAL A 132 -12.95 -8.30 -2.07
C VAL A 132 -13.50 -9.61 -1.53
N GLU A 133 -12.89 -10.11 -0.45
CA GLU A 133 -13.28 -11.34 0.23
C GLU A 133 -14.24 -11.05 1.38
N SER A 134 -13.97 -10.00 2.16
CA SER A 134 -14.84 -9.57 3.26
C SER A 134 -14.69 -8.10 3.56
N GLN A 135 -15.76 -7.52 4.12
CA GLN A 135 -15.78 -6.19 4.72
C GLN A 135 -16.67 -6.26 5.96
N GLU A 136 -16.14 -5.84 7.10
CA GLU A 136 -16.81 -5.94 8.39
C GLU A 136 -16.43 -4.79 9.31
N ALA A 137 -17.34 -4.40 10.20
CA ALA A 137 -17.03 -3.43 11.26
C ALA A 137 -16.07 -4.05 12.27
N VAL A 138 -15.08 -3.28 12.74
CA VAL A 138 -14.06 -3.73 13.68
C VAL A 138 -13.66 -2.60 14.63
N SER A 139 -13.32 -2.96 15.88
CA SER A 139 -12.65 -2.01 16.77
C SER A 139 -11.19 -1.90 16.39
N CYS A 140 -10.75 -0.70 16.02
CA CYS A 140 -9.35 -0.38 15.73
C CYS A 140 -9.02 1.06 16.09
N SER A 141 -7.73 1.38 16.15
CA SER A 141 -7.26 2.74 16.34
C SER A 141 -7.63 3.64 15.16
N LYS A 142 -7.68 4.96 15.38
CA LYS A 142 -7.72 5.97 14.32
C LYS A 142 -6.54 5.77 13.37
N GLY A 143 -6.73 6.11 12.08
CA GLY A 143 -5.73 5.97 11.04
C GLY A 143 -5.92 4.70 10.22
N SER A 144 -4.83 4.15 9.69
CA SER A 144 -4.91 2.95 8.86
C SER A 144 -3.84 1.94 9.23
N ASN A 145 -4.17 0.67 9.06
CA ASN A 145 -3.27 -0.45 9.23
C ASN A 145 -3.42 -1.36 8.01
N PHE A 146 -2.44 -1.30 7.12
CA PHE A 146 -2.34 -2.14 5.95
C PHE A 146 -1.44 -3.34 6.24
N SER A 147 -1.92 -4.55 6.00
CA SER A 147 -1.12 -5.77 6.01
C SER A 147 -1.14 -6.38 4.62
N VAL A 148 -0.02 -6.28 3.91
CA VAL A 148 0.20 -6.82 2.56
C VAL A 148 0.93 -8.14 2.69
N LYS A 149 0.27 -9.25 2.39
CA LYS A 149 0.77 -10.61 2.58
C LYS A 149 1.03 -11.29 1.24
N ASN A 150 2.02 -12.19 1.23
CA ASN A 150 2.31 -13.07 0.10
C ASN A 150 2.46 -12.32 -1.24
N LEU A 151 3.27 -11.28 -1.27
CA LEU A 151 3.51 -10.49 -2.48
C LEU A 151 3.84 -11.39 -3.68
N PHE A 152 3.16 -11.15 -4.81
CA PHE A 152 3.21 -11.94 -6.05
C PHE A 152 2.73 -13.39 -5.91
N PHE A 153 1.81 -13.67 -4.97
CA PHE A 153 1.26 -15.03 -4.78
C PHE A 153 0.62 -15.60 -6.06
N ASN A 154 -0.01 -14.76 -6.85
CA ASN A 154 -0.70 -15.09 -8.10
C ASN A 154 0.11 -14.76 -9.37
N VAL A 155 1.39 -14.34 -9.24
CA VAL A 155 2.30 -14.04 -10.34
C VAL A 155 3.64 -14.78 -10.12
N PRO A 156 3.68 -16.12 -10.29
CA PRO A 156 4.85 -16.95 -9.93
C PRO A 156 6.16 -16.51 -10.59
N ALA A 157 6.11 -16.01 -11.82
CA ALA A 157 7.29 -15.50 -12.53
C ALA A 157 7.93 -14.35 -11.74
N ARG A 158 7.13 -13.35 -11.31
CA ARG A 158 7.63 -12.22 -10.53
C ARG A 158 8.17 -12.63 -9.18
N ARG A 159 7.48 -13.57 -8.50
CA ARG A 159 7.94 -14.12 -7.23
C ARG A 159 9.34 -14.75 -7.33
N LYS A 160 9.62 -15.45 -8.45
CA LYS A 160 10.94 -16.03 -8.73
C LYS A 160 12.02 -14.99 -9.01
N PHE A 161 11.67 -13.81 -9.49
CA PHE A 161 12.61 -12.73 -9.77
C PHE A 161 12.99 -11.90 -8.53
N LEU A 162 12.29 -12.06 -7.40
CA LEU A 162 12.71 -11.43 -6.14
C LEU A 162 14.11 -11.90 -5.75
N LYS A 163 14.92 -10.94 -5.32
CA LYS A 163 16.31 -11.19 -4.93
C LYS A 163 16.38 -11.85 -3.54
N ALA A 164 17.59 -12.10 -3.05
CA ALA A 164 17.81 -12.58 -1.69
C ALA A 164 17.23 -11.58 -0.67
N ASN A 165 16.86 -12.07 0.54
CA ASN A 165 16.25 -11.23 1.58
C ASN A 165 17.15 -10.05 1.94
N SER A 166 18.47 -10.22 1.99
CA SER A 166 19.40 -9.12 2.25
C SER A 166 19.31 -8.00 1.21
N THR A 167 19.19 -8.36 -0.08
CA THR A 167 19.05 -7.38 -1.17
C THR A 167 17.70 -6.67 -1.13
N GLU A 168 16.60 -7.42 -0.93
CA GLU A 168 15.28 -6.79 -0.85
C GLU A 168 15.16 -5.91 0.41
N LEU A 169 15.75 -6.32 1.55
CA LEU A 169 15.79 -5.50 2.74
C LEU A 169 16.59 -4.20 2.51
N SER A 170 17.75 -4.29 1.86
CA SER A 170 18.53 -3.08 1.50
C SER A 170 17.74 -2.11 0.63
N ASN A 171 16.93 -2.61 -0.32
CA ASN A 171 16.06 -1.76 -1.13
C ASN A 171 14.94 -1.11 -0.29
N ILE A 172 14.37 -1.86 0.66
CA ILE A 172 13.36 -1.33 1.60
C ILE A 172 13.96 -0.20 2.44
N LEU A 173 15.13 -0.43 3.03
CA LEU A 173 15.82 0.55 3.87
C LEU A 173 16.12 1.83 3.07
N ALA A 174 16.61 1.69 1.85
CA ALA A 174 16.92 2.84 1.00
C ALA A 174 15.66 3.70 0.67
N GLU A 175 14.50 3.08 0.40
CA GLU A 175 13.26 3.84 0.17
C GLU A 175 12.73 4.45 1.47
N PHE A 176 12.75 3.71 2.58
CA PHE A 176 12.35 4.21 3.88
C PHE A 176 13.18 5.42 4.32
N GLU A 177 14.51 5.34 4.22
CA GLU A 177 15.43 6.43 4.56
C GLU A 177 15.18 7.67 3.72
N ARG A 178 14.96 7.51 2.40
CA ARG A 178 14.65 8.65 1.51
C ARG A 178 13.41 9.40 1.95
N ILE A 179 12.35 8.68 2.32
CA ILE A 179 11.10 9.30 2.77
C ILE A 179 11.29 9.96 4.13
N ALA A 180 11.90 9.26 5.09
CA ALA A 180 12.11 9.78 6.43
C ALA A 180 12.97 11.05 6.46
N LEU A 181 13.99 11.13 5.60
CA LEU A 181 14.88 12.29 5.50
C LEU A 181 14.18 13.56 5.02
N VAL A 182 13.12 13.45 4.21
CA VAL A 182 12.40 14.62 3.69
C VAL A 182 11.17 14.99 4.51
N HIS A 183 10.83 14.15 5.51
CA HIS A 183 9.70 14.35 6.43
C HIS A 183 10.12 14.26 7.91
N PRO A 184 11.04 15.16 8.38
CA PRO A 184 11.50 15.14 9.76
C PRO A 184 10.41 15.49 10.78
N GLU A 185 9.26 15.97 10.33
CA GLU A 185 8.07 16.27 11.13
C GLU A 185 7.23 15.05 11.47
N VAL A 186 7.57 13.86 10.95
CA VAL A 186 6.87 12.60 11.19
C VAL A 186 7.77 11.64 11.96
N ALA A 187 7.24 10.98 12.98
CA ALA A 187 7.95 9.92 13.67
C ALA A 187 7.85 8.61 12.89
N PHE A 188 9.00 7.97 12.66
CA PHE A 188 9.06 6.72 11.92
C PHE A 188 9.69 5.60 12.73
N SER A 189 9.18 4.37 12.59
CA SER A 189 9.89 3.18 13.03
C SER A 189 9.85 2.09 11.96
N LEU A 190 10.91 1.29 11.89
CA LEU A 190 10.99 0.14 11.00
C LEU A 190 11.51 -1.08 11.74
N TYR A 191 10.75 -2.17 11.65
CA TYR A 191 11.07 -3.49 12.22
C TYR A 191 11.22 -4.52 11.11
N SER A 192 12.20 -5.41 11.24
CA SER A 192 12.39 -6.55 10.35
C SER A 192 12.53 -7.84 11.15
N ASN A 193 11.61 -8.81 10.94
CA ASN A 193 11.54 -10.06 11.70
C ASN A 193 11.65 -9.80 13.23
N ASP A 194 10.80 -8.92 13.74
CA ASP A 194 10.72 -8.50 15.15
C ASP A 194 11.94 -7.74 15.70
N SER A 195 12.94 -7.45 14.89
CA SER A 195 14.09 -6.62 15.26
C SER A 195 13.88 -5.18 14.83
N GLU A 196 14.02 -4.23 15.76
CA GLU A 196 14.00 -2.80 15.46
C GLU A 196 15.26 -2.41 14.68
N LEU A 197 15.08 -1.82 13.49
CA LEU A 197 16.17 -1.32 12.67
C LEU A 197 16.25 0.20 12.71
N PHE A 198 15.12 0.88 12.78
CA PHE A 198 15.02 2.33 12.90
C PHE A 198 13.96 2.73 13.92
N ASN A 199 14.28 3.77 14.68
CA ASN A 199 13.37 4.49 15.56
C ASN A 199 13.75 5.97 15.48
N LEU A 200 12.99 6.73 14.69
CA LEU A 200 13.25 8.11 14.34
C LEU A 200 12.13 8.97 14.95
N PRO A 201 12.33 9.53 16.15
CA PRO A 201 11.36 10.47 16.72
C PRO A 201 11.38 11.79 15.94
N VAL A 202 10.32 12.60 16.11
CA VAL A 202 10.26 13.99 15.63
C VAL A 202 11.30 14.85 16.33
#